data_9591486923ac0307c203d2b2522a131b
#
_entry.id   9591486923ac0307c203d2b2522a131b
#
_cell.length_a   1.000
_cell.length_b   1.000
_cell.length_c   1.000
_cell.angle_alpha   90.00
_cell.angle_beta   90.00
_cell.angle_gamma   90.00
#
_symmetry.space_group_name_H-M   'P 1'
#
loop_
_entity.id
_entity.type
_entity.pdbx_description
1 polymer ?
#
loop_
_entity_poly.entity_id
_entity_poly.type
_entity_poly.pdbx_seq_one_letter_code
_entity_poly.pdbx_strand_id
1 'polypeptide(L)'
;MTQAPTRSVVAVVDDDPRTLEALADLLEAAGYDVRVYSSARVFWKSGSCAEIDCLISDIGMPDMNGIKLRRLALSERPELPVILITGRAECRAKYASIIESDRYFEKPFDGQQLLAAIRTALGGALRKSAEE
;
A
#
# COMPACT_ATOMS: atom_id res chain seq x y z
N MET A 1 -6.46 7.42 31.78
CA MET A 1 -6.74 6.10 31.22
C MET A 1 -5.83 5.82 30.02
N THR A 2 -5.27 4.67 30.02
CA THR A 2 -4.35 4.31 28.94
C THR A 2 -5.11 3.56 27.85
N GLN A 3 -5.06 4.08 26.66
CA GLN A 3 -5.66 3.39 25.53
C GLN A 3 -4.58 2.55 24.84
N ALA A 4 -4.97 1.38 24.37
CA ALA A 4 -4.07 0.60 23.56
C ALA A 4 -3.71 1.39 22.30
N PRO A 5 -2.44 1.35 21.85
CA PRO A 5 -2.07 2.04 20.63
C PRO A 5 -2.92 1.54 19.48
N THR A 6 -3.45 2.47 18.71
CA THR A 6 -4.19 2.13 17.51
C THR A 6 -3.21 1.55 16.48
N ARG A 7 -3.51 0.38 15.98
CA ARG A 7 -2.69 -0.22 14.93
C ARG A 7 -2.86 0.54 13.64
N SER A 8 -1.76 0.72 12.92
CA SER A 8 -1.85 1.29 11.59
C SER A 8 -2.57 0.33 10.66
N VAL A 9 -3.41 0.90 9.80
CA VAL A 9 -4.23 0.12 8.87
C VAL A 9 -3.60 0.16 7.49
N VAL A 10 -3.31 -1.02 6.95
CA VAL A 10 -2.73 -1.15 5.62
C VAL A 10 -3.76 -1.83 4.71
N ALA A 11 -4.08 -1.18 3.60
CA ALA A 11 -4.94 -1.79 2.59
C ALA A 11 -4.07 -2.43 1.52
N VAL A 12 -4.46 -3.63 1.10
CA VAL A 12 -3.76 -4.36 0.04
C VAL A 12 -4.75 -4.66 -1.08
N VAL A 13 -4.40 -4.25 -2.29
CA VAL A 13 -5.25 -4.43 -3.47
C VAL A 13 -4.48 -5.25 -4.50
N ASP A 14 -4.98 -6.43 -4.83
CA ASP A 14 -4.36 -7.31 -5.80
C ASP A 14 -5.41 -8.33 -6.26
N ASP A 15 -5.45 -8.64 -7.54
CA ASP A 15 -6.41 -9.61 -8.06
C ASP A 15 -5.96 -11.06 -7.88
N ASP A 16 -4.73 -11.28 -7.40
CA ASP A 16 -4.24 -12.63 -7.11
C ASP A 16 -4.47 -12.95 -5.63
N PRO A 17 -5.37 -13.91 -5.32
CA PRO A 17 -5.67 -14.24 -3.93
C PRO A 17 -4.47 -14.76 -3.15
N ARG A 18 -3.49 -15.37 -3.83
CA ARG A 18 -2.29 -15.87 -3.15
C ARG A 18 -1.42 -14.71 -2.67
N THR A 19 -1.33 -13.65 -3.46
CA THR A 19 -0.61 -12.45 -3.04
C THR A 19 -1.32 -11.77 -1.87
N LEU A 20 -2.65 -11.68 -1.92
CA LEU A 20 -3.43 -11.08 -0.82
C LEU A 20 -3.20 -11.84 0.47
N GLU A 21 -3.25 -13.17 0.42
CA GLU A 21 -3.07 -14.00 1.60
C GLU A 21 -1.65 -13.84 2.17
N ALA A 22 -0.64 -13.90 1.31
CA ALA A 22 0.75 -13.79 1.74
C ALA A 22 1.03 -12.42 2.37
N LEU A 23 0.52 -11.35 1.77
CA LEU A 23 0.71 -10.01 2.31
C LEU A 23 -0.06 -9.81 3.60
N ALA A 24 -1.28 -10.32 3.69
CA ALA A 24 -2.04 -10.24 4.93
C ALA A 24 -1.31 -10.92 6.09
N ASP A 25 -0.79 -12.12 5.84
CA ASP A 25 -0.05 -12.86 6.86
C ASP A 25 1.20 -12.10 7.30
N LEU A 26 1.95 -11.59 6.34
CA LEU A 26 3.17 -10.85 6.61
C LEU A 26 2.90 -9.59 7.43
N LEU A 27 1.90 -8.84 7.04
CA LEU A 27 1.57 -7.55 7.67
C LEU A 27 0.95 -7.74 9.04
N GLU A 28 0.07 -8.74 9.19
CA GLU A 28 -0.53 -9.02 10.49
C GLU A 28 0.50 -9.50 11.49
N ALA A 29 1.45 -10.32 11.04
CA ALA A 29 2.55 -10.76 11.90
C ALA A 29 3.42 -9.59 12.35
N ALA A 30 3.48 -8.53 11.56
CA ALA A 30 4.24 -7.33 11.90
C ALA A 30 3.46 -6.34 12.76
N GLY A 31 2.19 -6.64 13.06
CA GLY A 31 1.39 -5.81 13.96
C GLY A 31 0.45 -4.82 13.30
N TYR A 32 0.26 -4.91 12.00
CA TYR A 32 -0.67 -4.04 11.29
C TYR A 32 -2.07 -4.63 11.22
N ASP A 33 -3.07 -3.77 11.17
CA ASP A 33 -4.41 -4.19 10.74
C ASP A 33 -4.43 -4.18 9.22
N VAL A 34 -4.94 -5.23 8.62
CA VAL A 34 -4.88 -5.40 7.17
C VAL A 34 -6.29 -5.50 6.59
N ARG A 35 -6.51 -4.76 5.51
CA ARG A 35 -7.73 -4.86 4.73
C ARG A 35 -7.36 -5.27 3.32
N VAL A 36 -7.93 -6.37 2.82
CA VAL A 36 -7.60 -6.88 1.49
C VAL A 36 -8.76 -6.67 0.53
N TYR A 37 -8.41 -6.34 -0.70
CA TYR A 37 -9.37 -6.10 -1.77
C TYR A 37 -8.86 -6.76 -3.03
N SER A 38 -9.74 -7.47 -3.73
CA SER A 38 -9.35 -8.18 -4.95
C SER A 38 -9.43 -7.30 -6.20
N SER A 39 -9.87 -6.06 -6.06
CA SER A 39 -10.03 -5.15 -7.18
C SER A 39 -9.87 -3.72 -6.71
N ALA A 40 -9.23 -2.91 -7.55
CA ALA A 40 -9.06 -1.49 -7.25
C ALA A 40 -10.41 -0.78 -7.20
N ARG A 41 -11.34 -1.17 -8.05
CA ARG A 41 -12.66 -0.57 -8.09
C ARG A 41 -13.43 -0.83 -6.80
N VAL A 42 -13.36 -2.06 -6.28
CA VAL A 42 -14.02 -2.42 -5.02
C VAL A 42 -13.43 -1.60 -3.88
N PHE A 43 -12.09 -1.50 -3.83
CA PHE A 43 -11.44 -0.68 -2.81
C PHE A 43 -11.89 0.78 -2.89
N TRP A 44 -11.88 1.34 -4.09
CA TRP A 44 -12.22 2.75 -4.26
C TRP A 44 -13.66 3.05 -3.84
N LYS A 45 -14.58 2.17 -4.24
CA LYS A 45 -16.00 2.35 -3.92
C LYS A 45 -16.32 2.12 -2.45
N SER A 46 -15.46 1.41 -1.74
CA SER A 46 -15.69 1.13 -0.32
C SER A 46 -15.52 2.36 0.57
N GLY A 47 -14.85 3.40 0.07
CA GLY A 47 -14.54 4.58 0.87
C GLY A 47 -13.40 4.38 1.85
N SER A 48 -12.75 3.22 1.84
CA SER A 48 -11.69 2.89 2.79
C SER A 48 -10.46 3.78 2.65
N CYS A 49 -10.30 4.46 1.52
CA CYS A 49 -9.16 5.35 1.31
C CYS A 49 -9.02 6.39 2.42
N ALA A 50 -10.14 6.84 2.99
CA ALA A 50 -10.12 7.82 4.07
C ALA A 50 -9.69 7.23 5.42
N GLU A 51 -9.70 5.90 5.54
CA GLU A 51 -9.52 5.22 6.83
C GLU A 51 -8.19 4.48 6.97
N ILE A 52 -7.39 4.43 5.92
CA ILE A 52 -6.15 3.67 5.92
C ILE A 52 -4.93 4.56 6.12
N ASP A 53 -3.84 3.95 6.57
CA ASP A 53 -2.57 4.65 6.79
C ASP A 53 -1.56 4.39 5.69
N CYS A 54 -1.76 3.32 4.91
CA CYS A 54 -0.88 2.97 3.80
C CYS A 54 -1.67 2.13 2.81
N LEU A 55 -1.39 2.33 1.52
CA LEU A 55 -2.00 1.54 0.45
C LEU A 55 -0.93 0.78 -0.30
N ILE A 56 -1.13 -0.53 -0.45
CA ILE A 56 -0.28 -1.37 -1.30
C ILE A 56 -1.16 -1.87 -2.44
N SER A 57 -0.75 -1.63 -3.68
CA SER A 57 -1.56 -2.04 -4.83
C SER A 57 -0.70 -2.68 -5.91
N ASP A 58 -1.22 -3.76 -6.48
CA ASP A 58 -0.66 -4.31 -7.71
C ASP A 58 -0.93 -3.33 -8.86
N ILE A 59 0.00 -3.25 -9.80
CA ILE A 59 -0.17 -2.38 -10.96
C ILE A 59 -1.06 -3.05 -12.01
N GLY A 60 -0.82 -4.33 -12.29
CA GLY A 60 -1.39 -5.00 -13.46
C GLY A 60 -2.76 -5.62 -13.28
N MET A 61 -3.71 -4.90 -12.77
CA MET A 61 -5.06 -5.42 -12.55
C MET A 61 -6.00 -5.04 -13.69
N PRO A 62 -7.03 -5.87 -13.97
CA PRO A 62 -8.06 -5.51 -14.94
C PRO A 62 -8.90 -4.34 -14.44
N ASP A 63 -9.64 -3.70 -15.34
CA ASP A 63 -10.51 -2.54 -15.08
C ASP A 63 -9.72 -1.31 -14.66
N MET A 64 -9.32 -1.24 -13.40
CA MET A 64 -8.56 -0.12 -12.88
C MET A 64 -7.21 -0.65 -12.41
N ASN A 65 -6.11 -0.18 -13.03
CA ASN A 65 -4.78 -0.61 -12.62
C ASN A 65 -4.29 0.18 -11.42
N GLY A 66 -3.17 -0.26 -10.84
CA GLY A 66 -2.64 0.35 -9.63
C GLY A 66 -2.15 1.79 -9.82
N ILE A 67 -1.73 2.16 -11.02
CA ILE A 67 -1.30 3.53 -11.31
C ILE A 67 -2.49 4.48 -11.24
N LYS A 68 -3.61 4.09 -11.82
CA LYS A 68 -4.83 4.91 -11.75
C LYS A 68 -5.33 5.00 -10.31
N LEU A 69 -5.31 3.87 -9.59
CA LEU A 69 -5.72 3.87 -8.20
C LEU A 69 -4.86 4.81 -7.36
N ARG A 70 -3.54 4.77 -7.56
CA ARG A 70 -2.63 5.67 -6.88
C ARG A 70 -2.99 7.13 -7.14
N ARG A 71 -3.27 7.45 -8.41
CA ARG A 71 -3.64 8.82 -8.78
C ARG A 71 -4.90 9.27 -8.04
N LEU A 72 -5.91 8.42 -8.02
CA LEU A 72 -7.17 8.73 -7.33
C LEU A 72 -6.96 8.89 -5.82
N ALA A 73 -6.22 7.96 -5.23
CA ALA A 73 -5.95 8.01 -3.79
C ALA A 73 -5.22 9.29 -3.40
N LEU A 74 -4.18 9.65 -4.17
CA LEU A 74 -3.40 10.85 -3.88
C LEU A 74 -4.16 12.14 -4.17
N SER A 75 -5.19 12.09 -5.03
CA SER A 75 -6.03 13.27 -5.24
C SER A 75 -6.87 13.58 -4.01
N GLU A 76 -7.24 12.57 -3.23
CA GLU A 76 -7.98 12.76 -1.99
C GLU A 76 -7.06 12.93 -0.78
N ARG A 77 -5.95 12.21 -0.76
CA ARG A 77 -5.00 12.25 0.36
C ARG A 77 -3.58 12.33 -0.18
N PRO A 78 -3.10 13.55 -0.48
CA PRO A 78 -1.77 13.71 -1.08
C PRO A 78 -0.62 13.13 -0.26
N GLU A 79 -0.79 13.01 1.05
CA GLU A 79 0.26 12.51 1.94
C GLU A 79 0.17 11.01 2.18
N LEU A 80 -0.82 10.32 1.62
CA LEU A 80 -0.98 8.88 1.83
C LEU A 80 0.18 8.11 1.21
N PRO A 81 0.89 7.29 1.98
CA PRO A 81 1.92 6.42 1.39
C PRO A 81 1.26 5.37 0.50
N VAL A 82 1.70 5.30 -0.76
CA VAL A 82 1.23 4.31 -1.71
C VAL A 82 2.43 3.51 -2.22
N ILE A 83 2.39 2.21 -2.00
CA ILE A 83 3.43 1.29 -2.46
C ILE A 83 2.84 0.47 -3.59
N LEU A 84 3.57 0.38 -4.70
CA LEU A 84 3.11 -0.36 -5.86
C LEU A 84 3.92 -1.64 -6.02
N ILE A 85 3.24 -2.71 -6.36
CA ILE A 85 3.87 -4.01 -6.62
C ILE A 85 3.45 -4.48 -8.01
N THR A 86 4.33 -5.24 -8.66
CA THR A 86 4.02 -5.77 -9.99
C THR A 86 4.79 -7.04 -10.27
N GLY A 87 4.18 -7.94 -11.05
CA GLY A 87 4.86 -9.11 -11.60
C GLY A 87 5.45 -8.85 -12.97
N ARG A 88 5.35 -7.62 -13.47
CA ARG A 88 5.79 -7.27 -14.82
C ARG A 88 6.95 -6.30 -14.78
N ALA A 89 8.12 -6.78 -15.24
CA ALA A 89 9.35 -5.98 -15.21
C ALA A 89 9.24 -4.71 -16.08
N GLU A 90 8.48 -4.75 -17.16
CA GLU A 90 8.34 -3.61 -18.05
C GLU A 90 7.65 -2.42 -17.42
N CYS A 91 6.92 -2.63 -16.34
CA CYS A 91 6.27 -1.53 -15.64
C CYS A 91 7.26 -0.58 -14.99
N ARG A 92 8.43 -1.07 -14.59
CA ARG A 92 9.44 -0.22 -13.96
C ARG A 92 9.86 0.91 -14.88
N ALA A 93 10.20 0.58 -16.12
CA ALA A 93 10.62 1.60 -17.08
C ALA A 93 9.47 2.53 -17.46
N LYS A 94 8.28 1.97 -17.63
CA LYS A 94 7.12 2.74 -18.06
C LYS A 94 6.72 3.80 -17.04
N TYR A 95 6.85 3.49 -15.75
CA TYR A 95 6.35 4.38 -14.69
C TYR A 95 7.44 4.99 -13.83
N ALA A 96 8.71 4.90 -14.29
CA ALA A 96 9.85 5.36 -13.50
C ALA A 96 9.78 6.83 -13.12
N SER A 97 9.17 7.66 -13.96
CA SER A 97 9.06 9.10 -13.69
C SER A 97 7.95 9.44 -12.70
N ILE A 98 7.08 8.47 -12.39
CA ILE A 98 5.92 8.70 -11.54
C ILE A 98 6.11 8.09 -10.15
N ILE A 99 6.79 6.95 -10.08
CA ILE A 99 6.89 6.15 -8.87
C ILE A 99 8.27 6.27 -8.25
N GLU A 100 8.31 6.59 -6.95
CA GLU A 100 9.56 6.60 -6.21
C GLU A 100 10.09 5.18 -6.07
N SER A 101 11.40 5.00 -6.24
CA SER A 101 12.00 3.68 -6.27
C SER A 101 11.84 2.90 -4.97
N ASP A 102 11.75 3.60 -3.83
CA ASP A 102 11.58 2.97 -2.52
C ASP A 102 10.12 2.58 -2.24
N ARG A 103 9.22 2.91 -3.15
CA ARG A 103 7.79 2.56 -3.04
C ARG A 103 7.32 1.69 -4.19
N TYR A 104 8.25 0.97 -4.82
CA TYR A 104 7.96 0.10 -5.95
C TYR A 104 8.68 -1.23 -5.74
N PHE A 105 7.93 -2.32 -5.84
CA PHE A 105 8.49 -3.66 -5.65
C PHE A 105 8.05 -4.59 -6.78
N GLU A 106 8.97 -5.40 -7.25
CA GLU A 106 8.66 -6.41 -8.25
C GLU A 106 8.48 -7.77 -7.58
N LYS A 107 7.50 -8.54 -8.05
CA LYS A 107 7.27 -9.89 -7.54
C LYS A 107 8.26 -10.86 -8.19
N PRO A 108 8.82 -11.81 -7.46
CA PRO A 108 8.71 -11.98 -6.02
C PRO A 108 9.53 -10.94 -5.26
N PHE A 109 8.96 -10.35 -4.23
CA PHE A 109 9.67 -9.33 -3.44
C PHE A 109 10.11 -9.90 -2.10
N ASP A 110 11.09 -9.24 -1.50
CA ASP A 110 11.55 -9.57 -0.15
C ASP A 110 10.60 -8.94 0.85
N GLY A 111 9.93 -9.78 1.65
CA GLY A 111 8.96 -9.31 2.64
C GLY A 111 9.56 -8.36 3.67
N GLN A 112 10.81 -8.58 4.07
CA GLN A 112 11.45 -7.71 5.04
C GLN A 112 11.74 -6.33 4.46
N GLN A 113 12.10 -6.26 3.19
CA GLN A 113 12.30 -4.97 2.52
C GLN A 113 10.99 -4.22 2.38
N LEU A 114 9.90 -4.92 2.09
CA LEU A 114 8.59 -4.32 2.02
C LEU A 114 8.17 -3.76 3.37
N LEU A 115 8.34 -4.54 4.44
CA LEU A 115 8.01 -4.08 5.78
C LEU A 115 8.86 -2.86 6.18
N ALA A 116 10.13 -2.84 5.79
CA ALA A 116 10.99 -1.68 6.06
C ALA A 116 10.47 -0.43 5.34
N ALA A 117 10.02 -0.57 4.10
CA ALA A 117 9.47 0.55 3.35
C ALA A 117 8.19 1.09 4.00
N ILE A 118 7.34 0.20 4.48
CA ILE A 118 6.12 0.59 5.18
C ILE A 118 6.46 1.32 6.47
N ARG A 119 7.36 0.78 7.26
CA ARG A 119 7.77 1.42 8.53
C ARG A 119 8.35 2.81 8.29
N THR A 120 9.18 2.95 7.26
CA THR A 120 9.76 4.25 6.92
C THR A 120 8.69 5.25 6.54
N ALA A 121 7.73 4.84 5.72
CA ALA A 121 6.66 5.73 5.28
C ALA A 121 5.77 6.16 6.45
N LEU A 122 5.40 5.22 7.31
CA LEU A 122 4.55 5.52 8.47
C LEU A 122 5.32 6.27 9.56
N GLY A 123 6.58 5.93 9.75
CA GLY A 123 7.43 6.61 10.71
C GLY A 123 7.66 8.07 10.36
N GLY A 124 7.80 8.37 9.07
CA GLY A 124 7.90 9.73 8.61
C GLY A 124 6.68 10.56 8.94
N ALA A 125 5.49 9.99 8.73
CA ALA A 125 4.24 10.64 9.06
C ALA A 125 4.09 10.86 10.57
N LEU A 126 4.43 9.84 11.36
CA LEU A 126 4.39 9.94 12.81
C LEU A 126 5.38 10.98 13.32
N ARG A 127 6.56 11.03 12.73
CA ARG A 127 7.58 11.99 13.12
C ARG A 127 7.11 13.42 12.92
N LYS A 128 6.44 13.70 11.81
CA LYS A 128 5.89 15.01 11.55
C LYS A 128 4.86 15.40 12.60
N SER A 129 3.98 14.48 12.95
CA SER A 129 2.97 14.71 13.98
C SER A 129 3.62 15.00 15.33
N ALA A 130 4.68 14.28 15.67
CA ALA A 130 5.34 14.43 16.95
C ALA A 130 6.08 15.76 17.08
N GLU A 131 6.51 16.33 16.00
CA GLU A 131 7.24 17.59 15.99
C GLU A 131 6.33 18.81 16.16
N GLU A 132 5.05 18.63 15.97
CA GLU A 132 4.09 19.71 16.18
C GLU A 132 3.70 19.82 17.66
#